data_10decc8b9f01d011d46f288dd194df5e
#
_entry.id   10decc8b9f01d011d46f288dd194df5e
#
_cell.length_a   1.000
_cell.length_b   1.000
_cell.length_c   1.000
_cell.angle_alpha   90.00
_cell.angle_beta   90.00
_cell.angle_gamma   90.00
#
_symmetry.space_group_name_H-M   'P 1'
#
loop_
_entity.id
_entity.type
_entity.pdbx_description
1 polymer ?
#
loop_
_entity_poly.entity_id
_entity_poly.type
_entity_poly.pdbx_seq_one_letter_code
_entity_poly.pdbx_strand_id
1 'polypeptide(L)'
;MIDCWSEIATALSQFQANRDYLPLVAFLFWRLWKSRNMLTFENKQMQFQEVVAIAIHSLEEFQQAHKASQSLPTQSPRPLSNWSPPAPGCFKINFDVALAKHRNEGSIVAIIRDSSGQPLGWYCKKVSNLLSSLVLEALACKLAVQLAIDKVINDVIVEGDALVVIQGVQSQEPMLEIQGIIQDVAILTQSIQRISFTHASRVCKKAAHSLAQKSLHDLSFLYNPMMQVMFVRSLMPL
;
A
#
# COMPACT_ATOMS: atom_id res chain seq x y z
N MET A 1 11.96 21.91 -8.42
CA MET A 1 12.59 20.61 -8.03
C MET A 1 12.39 19.53 -9.08
N ILE A 2 11.19 19.39 -9.66
CA ILE A 2 10.93 18.46 -10.77
C ILE A 2 11.74 18.82 -12.00
N ASP A 3 11.83 20.12 -12.33
CA ASP A 3 12.58 20.63 -13.49
C ASP A 3 14.09 20.37 -13.35
N CYS A 4 14.66 20.61 -12.17
CA CYS A 4 16.06 20.34 -11.88
C CYS A 4 16.43 18.85 -12.00
N TRP A 5 15.53 17.93 -11.59
CA TRP A 5 15.74 16.49 -11.77
C TRP A 5 15.72 16.09 -13.25
N SER A 6 14.78 16.65 -14.02
CA SER A 6 14.68 16.42 -15.46
C SER A 6 15.94 16.84 -16.20
N GLU A 7 16.49 18.01 -15.87
CA GLU A 7 17.73 18.52 -16.45
C GLU A 7 18.95 17.65 -16.08
N ILE A 8 19.08 17.26 -14.81
CA ILE A 8 20.17 16.37 -14.35
C ILE A 8 20.06 14.99 -15.00
N ALA A 9 18.87 14.39 -15.04
CA ALA A 9 18.64 13.10 -15.65
C ALA A 9 18.97 13.14 -17.17
N THR A 10 18.61 14.22 -17.86
CA THR A 10 18.94 14.43 -19.27
C THR A 10 20.42 14.61 -19.47
N ALA A 11 21.10 15.42 -18.66
CA ALA A 11 22.53 15.62 -18.74
C ALA A 11 23.31 14.32 -18.48
N LEU A 12 22.93 13.54 -17.47
CA LEU A 12 23.54 12.24 -17.17
C LEU A 12 23.27 11.18 -18.23
N SER A 13 22.11 11.21 -18.90
CA SER A 13 21.75 10.25 -19.94
C SER A 13 22.51 10.48 -21.25
N GLN A 14 22.99 11.69 -21.51
CA GLN A 14 23.78 12.03 -22.69
C GLN A 14 25.21 11.43 -22.67
N PHE A 15 25.72 11.10 -21.48
CA PHE A 15 27.03 10.48 -21.32
C PHE A 15 26.87 9.01 -20.94
N GLN A 16 27.15 8.11 -21.88
CA GLN A 16 27.00 6.65 -21.71
C GLN A 16 27.77 6.11 -20.49
N ALA A 17 28.90 6.75 -20.13
CA ALA A 17 29.70 6.44 -18.93
C ALA A 17 29.04 6.84 -17.60
N ASN A 18 28.01 7.65 -17.61
CA ASN A 18 27.41 8.22 -16.38
C ASN A 18 26.07 7.56 -15.98
N ARG A 19 25.59 6.58 -16.74
CA ARG A 19 24.32 5.87 -16.42
C ARG A 19 24.40 5.14 -15.08
N ASP A 20 25.58 4.67 -14.70
CA ASP A 20 25.80 3.94 -13.45
C ASP A 20 25.67 4.82 -12.20
N TYR A 21 25.78 6.15 -12.35
CA TYR A 21 25.63 7.10 -11.24
C TYR A 21 24.17 7.58 -11.00
N LEU A 22 23.27 7.37 -11.95
CA LEU A 22 21.86 7.81 -11.82
C LEU A 22 21.19 7.28 -10.55
N PRO A 23 21.32 6.00 -10.19
CA PRO A 23 20.75 5.50 -8.94
C PRO A 23 21.35 6.17 -7.70
N LEU A 24 22.67 6.39 -7.66
CA LEU A 24 23.33 7.07 -6.54
C LEU A 24 22.82 8.50 -6.38
N VAL A 25 22.71 9.23 -7.48
CA VAL A 25 22.19 10.61 -7.49
C VAL A 25 20.75 10.63 -6.98
N ALA A 26 19.91 9.67 -7.38
CA ALA A 26 18.53 9.55 -6.90
C ALA A 26 18.47 9.31 -5.38
N PHE A 27 19.29 8.39 -4.85
CA PHE A 27 19.39 8.15 -3.41
C PHE A 27 19.91 9.34 -2.64
N LEU A 28 20.89 10.07 -3.17
CA LEU A 28 21.42 11.31 -2.56
C LEU A 28 20.34 12.39 -2.47
N PHE A 29 19.59 12.66 -3.54
CA PHE A 29 18.50 13.64 -3.51
C PHE A 29 17.40 13.25 -2.53
N TRP A 30 17.04 11.98 -2.48
CA TRP A 30 16.05 11.50 -1.53
C TRP A 30 16.52 11.64 -0.07
N ARG A 31 17.79 11.37 0.21
CA ARG A 31 18.38 11.55 1.55
C ARG A 31 18.53 13.01 1.94
N LEU A 32 18.92 13.87 1.02
CA LEU A 32 18.95 15.33 1.26
C LEU A 32 17.55 15.87 1.57
N TRP A 33 16.54 15.43 0.82
CA TRP A 33 15.16 15.81 1.11
C TRP A 33 14.70 15.31 2.50
N LYS A 34 15.03 14.08 2.88
CA LYS A 34 14.77 13.57 4.23
C LYS A 34 15.52 14.36 5.31
N SER A 35 16.80 14.62 5.13
CA SER A 35 17.60 15.40 6.06
C SER A 35 17.04 16.81 6.28
N ARG A 36 16.61 17.46 5.19
CA ARG A 36 15.91 18.76 5.26
C ARG A 36 14.61 18.65 6.07
N ASN A 37 13.82 17.61 5.83
CA ASN A 37 12.56 17.41 6.55
C ASN A 37 12.79 17.15 8.05
N MET A 38 13.80 16.34 8.40
CA MET A 38 14.21 16.12 9.79
C MET A 38 14.63 17.41 10.47
N LEU A 39 15.41 18.26 9.78
CA LEU A 39 15.79 19.56 10.30
C LEU A 39 14.55 20.47 10.49
N THR A 40 13.66 20.51 9.50
CA THR A 40 12.51 21.44 9.50
C THR A 40 11.44 21.05 10.51
N PHE A 41 11.15 19.74 10.66
CA PHE A 41 10.01 19.27 11.46
C PHE A 41 10.40 18.63 12.80
N GLU A 42 11.64 18.12 12.91
CA GLU A 42 12.11 17.40 14.10
C GLU A 42 13.28 18.15 14.79
N ASN A 43 13.74 19.26 14.22
CA ASN A 43 14.93 20.02 14.65
C ASN A 43 16.19 19.14 14.81
N LYS A 44 16.30 18.09 13.99
CA LYS A 44 17.45 17.18 13.95
C LYS A 44 18.29 17.45 12.71
N GLN A 45 19.55 17.84 12.92
CA GLN A 45 20.50 18.05 11.84
C GLN A 45 21.33 16.79 11.63
N MET A 46 21.36 16.29 10.40
CA MET A 46 22.29 15.23 9.99
C MET A 46 23.57 15.84 9.42
N GLN A 47 24.71 15.23 9.71
CA GLN A 47 25.99 15.62 9.11
C GLN A 47 26.00 15.21 7.63
N PHE A 48 26.68 16.03 6.80
CA PHE A 48 26.75 15.75 5.36
C PHE A 48 27.34 14.36 5.06
N GLN A 49 28.38 13.95 5.82
CA GLN A 49 29.01 12.65 5.69
C GLN A 49 28.02 11.49 5.96
N GLU A 50 27.12 11.66 6.94
CA GLU A 50 26.08 10.67 7.26
C GLU A 50 25.06 10.55 6.12
N VAL A 51 24.64 11.67 5.55
CA VAL A 51 23.71 11.68 4.41
C VAL A 51 24.29 10.90 3.23
N VAL A 52 25.57 11.14 2.91
CA VAL A 52 26.28 10.45 1.83
C VAL A 52 26.45 8.96 2.14
N ALA A 53 26.91 8.61 3.35
CA ALA A 53 27.12 7.22 3.74
C ALA A 53 25.81 6.40 3.67
N ILE A 54 24.70 6.97 4.16
CA ILE A 54 23.41 6.30 4.10
C ILE A 54 22.88 6.18 2.66
N ALA A 55 23.15 7.15 1.79
CA ALA A 55 22.77 7.07 0.38
C ALA A 55 23.52 5.95 -0.34
N ILE A 56 24.82 5.82 -0.11
CA ILE A 56 25.66 4.74 -0.65
C ILE A 56 25.16 3.38 -0.15
N HIS A 57 24.96 3.23 1.15
CA HIS A 57 24.45 1.99 1.74
C HIS A 57 23.09 1.59 1.15
N SER A 58 22.17 2.55 1.00
CA SER A 58 20.86 2.30 0.37
C SER A 58 20.99 1.87 -1.09
N LEU A 59 21.97 2.38 -1.82
CA LEU A 59 22.29 1.95 -3.18
C LEU A 59 22.83 0.50 -3.19
N GLU A 60 23.72 0.16 -2.27
CA GLU A 60 24.27 -1.19 -2.15
C GLU A 60 23.18 -2.22 -1.84
N GLU A 61 22.30 -1.93 -0.87
CA GLU A 61 21.15 -2.77 -0.55
C GLU A 61 20.24 -2.96 -1.78
N PHE A 62 19.95 -1.88 -2.51
CA PHE A 62 19.16 -1.94 -3.74
C PHE A 62 19.82 -2.82 -4.82
N GLN A 63 21.14 -2.67 -5.02
CA GLN A 63 21.88 -3.47 -5.98
C GLN A 63 21.95 -4.95 -5.59
N GLN A 64 22.12 -5.25 -4.29
CA GLN A 64 22.11 -6.62 -3.78
C GLN A 64 20.72 -7.27 -3.96
N ALA A 65 19.65 -6.57 -3.64
CA ALA A 65 18.29 -7.03 -3.87
C ALA A 65 18.03 -7.29 -5.37
N HIS A 66 18.53 -6.43 -6.24
CA HIS A 66 18.42 -6.59 -7.70
C HIS A 66 19.22 -7.80 -8.21
N LYS A 67 20.44 -8.02 -7.70
CA LYS A 67 21.26 -9.19 -8.05
C LYS A 67 20.63 -10.49 -7.55
N ALA A 68 20.09 -10.50 -6.32
CA ALA A 68 19.37 -11.64 -5.77
C ALA A 68 18.11 -11.98 -6.60
N SER A 69 17.42 -10.98 -7.15
CA SER A 69 16.26 -11.16 -8.04
C SER A 69 16.67 -11.70 -9.44
N GLN A 70 17.91 -11.46 -9.89
CA GLN A 70 18.42 -11.96 -11.18
C GLN A 70 18.97 -13.39 -11.10
N SER A 71 19.34 -13.88 -9.92
CA SER A 71 19.87 -15.23 -9.72
C SER A 71 18.79 -16.29 -9.47
N LEU A 72 17.53 -15.90 -9.30
CA LEU A 72 16.40 -16.82 -9.34
C LEU A 72 16.09 -17.15 -10.81
N PRO A 73 15.80 -18.42 -11.16
CA PRO A 73 15.45 -18.78 -12.52
C PRO A 73 14.33 -17.88 -12.99
N THR A 74 14.52 -17.30 -14.15
CA THR A 74 13.65 -16.30 -14.80
C THR A 74 12.21 -16.79 -14.81
N GLN A 75 11.47 -16.50 -13.76
CA GLN A 75 10.03 -16.40 -13.94
C GLN A 75 9.85 -15.21 -14.89
N SER A 76 9.29 -15.49 -16.06
CA SER A 76 8.88 -14.49 -17.05
C SER A 76 8.36 -13.25 -16.34
N PRO A 77 8.63 -12.00 -16.83
CA PRO A 77 8.08 -10.80 -16.22
C PRO A 77 6.59 -11.06 -16.04
N ARG A 78 6.17 -11.18 -14.78
CA ARG A 78 4.73 -11.34 -14.50
C ARG A 78 4.10 -10.14 -15.16
N PRO A 79 3.24 -10.31 -16.15
CA PRO A 79 2.52 -9.20 -16.74
C PRO A 79 1.90 -8.46 -15.57
N LEU A 80 1.89 -7.12 -15.60
CA LEU A 80 1.21 -6.28 -14.61
C LEU A 80 -0.19 -6.89 -14.47
N SER A 81 -0.33 -7.84 -13.54
CA SER A 81 -1.51 -8.68 -13.49
C SER A 81 -2.66 -7.79 -13.08
N ASN A 82 -3.60 -7.62 -13.98
CA ASN A 82 -4.91 -7.12 -13.60
C ASN A 82 -5.42 -7.98 -12.44
N TRP A 83 -6.24 -7.39 -11.59
CA TRP A 83 -6.89 -8.17 -10.54
C TRP A 83 -7.53 -9.44 -11.13
N SER A 84 -7.30 -10.57 -10.51
CA SER A 84 -7.91 -11.85 -10.88
C SER A 84 -8.88 -12.31 -9.80
N PRO A 85 -10.04 -12.85 -10.17
CA PRO A 85 -10.99 -13.40 -9.20
C PRO A 85 -10.37 -14.60 -8.45
N PRO A 86 -10.85 -14.89 -7.23
CA PRO A 86 -10.45 -16.10 -6.49
C PRO A 86 -11.07 -17.36 -7.09
N ALA A 87 -10.64 -18.53 -6.63
CA ALA A 87 -11.25 -19.80 -6.99
C ALA A 87 -12.72 -19.86 -6.54
N PRO A 88 -13.57 -20.69 -7.18
CA PRO A 88 -14.93 -20.92 -6.74
C PRO A 88 -15.02 -21.34 -5.26
N GLY A 89 -15.92 -20.72 -4.51
CA GLY A 89 -16.09 -20.95 -3.07
C GLY A 89 -15.14 -20.14 -2.17
N CYS A 90 -14.12 -19.50 -2.74
CA CYS A 90 -13.25 -18.56 -2.06
C CYS A 90 -13.65 -17.11 -2.37
N PHE A 91 -13.39 -16.19 -1.46
CA PHE A 91 -13.65 -14.77 -1.61
C PHE A 91 -12.36 -13.98 -1.54
N LYS A 92 -12.34 -12.81 -2.14
CA LYS A 92 -11.18 -11.92 -2.12
C LYS A 92 -11.55 -10.54 -1.60
N ILE A 93 -10.84 -10.08 -0.60
CA ILE A 93 -11.01 -8.74 -0.04
C ILE A 93 -9.81 -7.89 -0.40
N ASN A 94 -10.06 -6.75 -1.02
CA ASN A 94 -9.06 -5.72 -1.22
C ASN A 94 -9.30 -4.58 -0.23
N PHE A 95 -8.27 -4.16 0.47
CA PHE A 95 -8.31 -2.96 1.31
C PHE A 95 -7.38 -1.88 0.76
N ASP A 96 -7.71 -0.62 1.06
CA ASP A 96 -6.92 0.55 0.67
C ASP A 96 -7.19 1.74 1.58
N VAL A 97 -6.33 2.75 1.49
CA VAL A 97 -6.41 3.99 2.24
C VAL A 97 -6.30 5.19 1.29
N ALA A 98 -7.11 6.19 1.52
CA ALA A 98 -6.94 7.51 0.91
C ALA A 98 -6.65 8.56 1.99
N LEU A 99 -5.73 9.49 1.70
CA LEU A 99 -5.26 10.50 2.65
C LEU A 99 -5.40 11.91 2.07
N ALA A 100 -5.98 12.80 2.85
CA ALA A 100 -5.99 14.24 2.61
C ALA A 100 -5.19 14.94 3.72
N LYS A 101 -3.85 14.92 3.61
CA LYS A 101 -2.94 15.45 4.64
C LYS A 101 -3.23 16.90 5.01
N HIS A 102 -3.60 17.74 4.04
CA HIS A 102 -3.95 19.16 4.26
C HIS A 102 -5.21 19.35 5.11
N ARG A 103 -6.10 18.36 5.18
CA ARG A 103 -7.32 18.37 6.01
C ARG A 103 -7.20 17.51 7.26
N ASN A 104 -6.05 16.87 7.46
CA ASN A 104 -5.84 15.90 8.54
C ASN A 104 -6.91 14.80 8.57
N GLU A 105 -7.30 14.32 7.37
CA GLU A 105 -8.36 13.35 7.16
C GLU A 105 -7.89 12.18 6.31
N GLY A 106 -8.44 11.01 6.58
CA GLY A 106 -8.24 9.80 5.78
C GLY A 106 -9.53 9.02 5.60
N SER A 107 -9.51 8.10 4.65
CA SER A 107 -10.56 7.10 4.48
C SER A 107 -9.91 5.72 4.39
N ILE A 108 -10.40 4.77 5.19
CA ILE A 108 -10.04 3.36 5.12
C ILE A 108 -11.20 2.59 4.51
N VAL A 109 -10.89 1.67 3.61
CA VAL A 109 -11.91 0.89 2.90
C VAL A 109 -11.53 -0.57 2.78
N ALA A 110 -12.55 -1.41 2.66
CA ALA A 110 -12.43 -2.81 2.28
C ALA A 110 -13.58 -3.16 1.33
N ILE A 111 -13.31 -3.96 0.29
CA ILE A 111 -14.30 -4.48 -0.65
C ILE A 111 -14.09 -5.97 -0.85
N ILE A 112 -15.17 -6.77 -0.66
CA ILE A 112 -15.16 -8.22 -0.88
C ILE A 112 -15.83 -8.57 -2.20
N ARG A 113 -15.20 -9.47 -2.95
CA ARG A 113 -15.67 -9.96 -4.24
C ARG A 113 -15.64 -11.49 -4.30
N ASP A 114 -16.56 -12.06 -5.04
CA ASP A 114 -16.67 -13.49 -5.29
C ASP A 114 -15.78 -13.96 -6.45
N SER A 115 -15.89 -15.24 -6.82
CA SER A 115 -15.15 -15.86 -7.92
C SER A 115 -15.58 -15.37 -9.31
N SER A 116 -16.69 -14.68 -9.45
CA SER A 116 -17.11 -14.00 -10.68
C SER A 116 -16.68 -12.52 -10.71
N GLY A 117 -16.01 -12.04 -9.65
CA GLY A 117 -15.58 -10.66 -9.51
C GLY A 117 -16.67 -9.70 -9.02
N GLN A 118 -17.85 -10.23 -8.68
CA GLN A 118 -18.97 -9.40 -8.22
C GLN A 118 -18.79 -8.99 -6.75
N PRO A 119 -19.14 -7.75 -6.39
CA PRO A 119 -19.01 -7.27 -5.02
C PRO A 119 -20.11 -7.86 -4.13
N LEU A 120 -19.73 -8.49 -3.02
CA LEU A 120 -20.62 -8.97 -1.98
C LEU A 120 -20.90 -7.92 -0.91
N GLY A 121 -19.96 -7.01 -0.74
CA GLY A 121 -20.05 -5.95 0.23
C GLY A 121 -18.77 -5.11 0.30
N TRP A 122 -18.86 -4.03 1.06
CA TRP A 122 -17.74 -3.13 1.29
C TRP A 122 -17.93 -2.37 2.59
N TYR A 123 -16.83 -1.88 3.14
CA TYR A 123 -16.81 -0.90 4.20
C TYR A 123 -16.02 0.33 3.78
N CYS A 124 -16.55 1.51 4.19
CA CYS A 124 -15.87 2.79 4.06
C CYS A 124 -15.96 3.49 5.41
N LYS A 125 -14.82 3.91 5.96
CA LYS A 125 -14.77 4.64 7.21
C LYS A 125 -13.86 5.85 7.07
N LYS A 126 -14.39 7.03 7.38
CA LYS A 126 -13.58 8.25 7.48
C LYS A 126 -12.85 8.28 8.81
N VAL A 127 -11.61 8.72 8.79
CA VAL A 127 -10.74 8.87 9.96
C VAL A 127 -10.26 10.31 10.01
N SER A 128 -10.48 10.98 11.13
CA SER A 128 -9.98 12.32 11.43
C SER A 128 -8.79 12.21 12.38
N ASN A 129 -7.99 13.28 12.51
CA ASN A 129 -6.78 13.31 13.33
C ASN A 129 -5.79 12.22 12.87
N LEU A 130 -5.24 12.43 11.68
CA LEU A 130 -4.41 11.45 10.99
C LEU A 130 -3.27 10.90 11.88
N LEU A 131 -3.36 9.62 12.07
CA LEU A 131 -2.26 8.76 12.46
C LEU A 131 -1.30 8.59 11.27
N SER A 132 -0.23 7.86 11.45
CA SER A 132 0.66 7.54 10.33
C SER A 132 -0.07 6.75 9.22
N SER A 133 0.43 6.84 8.00
CA SER A 133 -0.07 6.05 6.87
C SER A 133 -0.05 4.55 7.17
N LEU A 134 0.97 4.08 7.90
CA LEU A 134 1.12 2.68 8.29
C LEU A 134 -0.01 2.23 9.23
N VAL A 135 -0.36 3.05 10.22
CA VAL A 135 -1.47 2.77 11.14
C VAL A 135 -2.79 2.69 10.39
N LEU A 136 -3.02 3.58 9.44
CA LEU A 136 -4.26 3.56 8.64
C LEU A 136 -4.36 2.33 7.74
N GLU A 137 -3.24 1.90 7.14
CA GLU A 137 -3.18 0.64 6.37
C GLU A 137 -3.46 -0.59 7.25
N ALA A 138 -2.91 -0.62 8.47
CA ALA A 138 -3.20 -1.68 9.43
C ALA A 138 -4.67 -1.68 9.86
N LEU A 139 -5.26 -0.51 10.08
CA LEU A 139 -6.69 -0.37 10.36
C LEU A 139 -7.57 -0.80 9.19
N ALA A 140 -7.16 -0.53 7.94
CA ALA A 140 -7.87 -0.98 6.76
C ALA A 140 -7.79 -2.51 6.61
N CYS A 141 -6.65 -3.12 6.94
CA CYS A 141 -6.50 -4.57 7.01
C CYS A 141 -7.44 -5.18 8.07
N LYS A 142 -7.49 -4.61 9.28
CA LYS A 142 -8.43 -5.01 10.33
C LYS A 142 -9.89 -4.90 9.85
N LEU A 143 -10.24 -3.81 9.18
CA LEU A 143 -11.56 -3.59 8.60
C LEU A 143 -11.92 -4.66 7.56
N ALA A 144 -10.95 -5.12 6.76
CA ALA A 144 -11.13 -6.19 5.79
C ALA A 144 -11.48 -7.52 6.46
N VAL A 145 -10.79 -7.88 7.54
CA VAL A 145 -11.10 -9.10 8.32
C VAL A 145 -12.48 -8.99 8.97
N GLN A 146 -12.83 -7.83 9.54
CA GLN A 146 -14.16 -7.60 10.10
C GLN A 146 -15.26 -7.76 9.03
N LEU A 147 -15.04 -7.26 7.81
CA LEU A 147 -15.98 -7.42 6.70
C LEU A 147 -16.22 -8.91 6.36
N ALA A 148 -15.18 -9.75 6.39
CA ALA A 148 -15.32 -11.20 6.19
C ALA A 148 -16.20 -11.83 7.27
N ILE A 149 -15.98 -11.48 8.52
CA ILE A 149 -16.76 -11.98 9.67
C ILE A 149 -18.24 -11.57 9.54
N ASP A 150 -18.51 -10.30 9.29
CA ASP A 150 -19.87 -9.77 9.19
C ASP A 150 -20.64 -10.34 7.99
N LYS A 151 -19.93 -10.80 6.96
CA LYS A 151 -20.50 -11.52 5.82
C LYS A 151 -20.53 -13.04 5.99
N VAL A 152 -20.08 -13.55 7.14
CA VAL A 152 -20.02 -14.98 7.47
C VAL A 152 -19.20 -15.77 6.41
N ILE A 153 -18.09 -15.20 5.97
CA ILE A 153 -17.21 -15.79 4.98
C ILE A 153 -16.12 -16.60 5.68
N ASN A 154 -15.99 -17.87 5.30
CA ASN A 154 -15.07 -18.82 5.92
C ASN A 154 -13.81 -19.14 5.10
N ASP A 155 -13.74 -18.70 3.84
CA ASP A 155 -12.58 -18.90 2.96
C ASP A 155 -12.28 -17.61 2.21
N VAL A 156 -11.19 -16.93 2.60
CA VAL A 156 -10.92 -15.56 2.12
C VAL A 156 -9.44 -15.28 1.92
N ILE A 157 -9.13 -14.55 0.85
CA ILE A 157 -7.84 -13.96 0.57
C ILE A 157 -7.95 -12.45 0.81
N VAL A 158 -7.15 -11.92 1.73
CA VAL A 158 -7.07 -10.48 2.02
C VAL A 158 -5.86 -9.89 1.31
N GLU A 159 -6.08 -8.90 0.44
CA GLU A 159 -5.05 -8.28 -0.39
C GLU A 159 -4.90 -6.79 -0.09
N GLY A 160 -3.64 -6.34 0.10
CA GLY A 160 -3.27 -4.94 0.25
C GLY A 160 -1.90 -4.64 -0.34
N ASP A 161 -1.55 -3.37 -0.56
CA ASP A 161 -0.21 -2.96 -1.06
C ASP A 161 0.74 -2.51 0.06
N ALA A 162 0.31 -2.49 1.30
CA ALA A 162 1.15 -2.22 2.46
C ALA A 162 1.93 -3.47 2.86
N LEU A 163 3.08 -3.71 2.21
CA LEU A 163 3.90 -4.91 2.44
C LEU A 163 4.21 -5.11 3.92
N VAL A 164 4.53 -4.03 4.65
CA VAL A 164 4.84 -4.07 6.10
C VAL A 164 3.66 -4.60 6.91
N VAL A 165 2.42 -4.23 6.57
CA VAL A 165 1.21 -4.74 7.23
C VAL A 165 1.01 -6.22 6.93
N ILE A 166 1.14 -6.61 5.66
CA ILE A 166 1.00 -8.02 5.24
C ILE A 166 2.05 -8.90 5.93
N GLN A 167 3.31 -8.47 5.94
CA GLN A 167 4.39 -9.18 6.65
C GLN A 167 4.13 -9.27 8.15
N GLY A 168 3.70 -8.16 8.78
CA GLY A 168 3.37 -8.13 10.20
C GLY A 168 2.29 -9.15 10.59
N VAL A 169 1.26 -9.31 9.74
CA VAL A 169 0.20 -10.31 9.98
C VAL A 169 0.71 -11.74 9.76
N GLN A 170 1.59 -11.96 8.77
CA GLN A 170 2.10 -13.29 8.44
C GLN A 170 3.18 -13.78 9.40
N SER A 171 4.12 -12.91 9.78
CA SER A 171 5.27 -13.25 10.63
C SER A 171 5.00 -13.13 12.13
N GLN A 172 3.92 -12.46 12.51
CA GLN A 172 3.61 -12.07 13.90
C GLN A 172 4.72 -11.20 14.56
N GLU A 173 5.59 -10.61 13.76
CA GLU A 173 6.60 -9.64 14.18
C GLU A 173 6.30 -8.25 13.58
N PRO A 174 5.20 -7.62 13.98
CA PRO A 174 4.83 -6.31 13.44
C PRO A 174 5.71 -5.21 14.02
N MET A 175 5.86 -4.10 13.27
CA MET A 175 6.43 -2.88 13.83
C MET A 175 5.63 -2.44 15.07
N LEU A 176 6.34 -1.90 16.08
CA LEU A 176 5.75 -1.49 17.36
C LEU A 176 4.52 -0.57 17.19
N GLU A 177 4.57 0.32 16.19
CA GLU A 177 3.51 1.29 15.88
C GLU A 177 2.16 0.64 15.55
N ILE A 178 2.15 -0.55 14.94
CA ILE A 178 0.95 -1.28 14.51
C ILE A 178 0.70 -2.57 15.28
N GLN A 179 1.55 -2.89 16.26
CA GLN A 179 1.52 -4.17 16.98
C GLN A 179 0.14 -4.48 17.57
N GLY A 180 -0.49 -3.53 18.26
CA GLY A 180 -1.81 -3.74 18.84
C GLY A 180 -2.89 -4.02 17.79
N ILE A 181 -2.82 -3.34 16.63
CA ILE A 181 -3.77 -3.56 15.54
C ILE A 181 -3.58 -4.95 14.91
N ILE A 182 -2.33 -5.38 14.75
CA ILE A 182 -2.02 -6.71 14.21
C ILE A 182 -2.44 -7.82 15.19
N GLN A 183 -2.31 -7.61 16.49
CA GLN A 183 -2.86 -8.51 17.51
C GLN A 183 -4.38 -8.64 17.41
N ASP A 184 -5.09 -7.51 17.23
CA ASP A 184 -6.54 -7.53 17.00
C ASP A 184 -6.89 -8.31 15.72
N VAL A 185 -6.13 -8.12 14.63
CA VAL A 185 -6.31 -8.90 13.39
C VAL A 185 -6.14 -10.39 13.68
N ALA A 186 -5.09 -10.79 14.39
CA ALA A 186 -4.83 -12.18 14.74
C ALA A 186 -5.96 -12.81 15.56
N ILE A 187 -6.56 -12.06 16.49
CA ILE A 187 -7.74 -12.51 17.26
C ILE A 187 -8.95 -12.70 16.35
N LEU A 188 -9.23 -11.72 15.48
CA LEU A 188 -10.36 -11.77 14.56
C LEU A 188 -10.25 -12.94 13.57
N THR A 189 -9.04 -13.27 13.09
CA THR A 189 -8.83 -14.36 12.14
C THR A 189 -9.18 -15.73 12.70
N GLN A 190 -9.19 -15.91 14.02
CA GLN A 190 -9.55 -17.18 14.66
C GLN A 190 -11.00 -17.62 14.39
N SER A 191 -11.88 -16.68 14.04
CA SER A 191 -13.28 -16.98 13.68
C SER A 191 -13.48 -17.35 12.21
N ILE A 192 -12.42 -17.34 11.38
CA ILE A 192 -12.47 -17.64 9.95
C ILE A 192 -11.72 -18.94 9.68
N GLN A 193 -12.35 -19.90 8.99
CA GLN A 193 -11.76 -21.23 8.78
C GLN A 193 -10.47 -21.20 7.95
N ARG A 194 -10.48 -20.43 6.85
CA ARG A 194 -9.33 -20.25 5.96
C ARG A 194 -9.17 -18.78 5.61
N ILE A 195 -8.09 -18.19 6.04
CA ILE A 195 -7.73 -16.82 5.69
C ILE A 195 -6.27 -16.78 5.27
N SER A 196 -5.99 -16.05 4.20
CA SER A 196 -4.63 -15.77 3.76
C SER A 196 -4.45 -14.29 3.47
N PHE A 197 -3.25 -13.78 3.69
CA PHE A 197 -2.90 -12.39 3.42
C PHE A 197 -1.88 -12.33 2.30
N THR A 198 -2.13 -11.48 1.30
CA THR A 198 -1.30 -11.41 0.09
C THR A 198 -0.99 -9.96 -0.24
N HIS A 199 0.27 -9.67 -0.53
CA HIS A 199 0.64 -8.37 -1.08
C HIS A 199 0.18 -8.28 -2.54
N ALA A 200 -0.57 -7.25 -2.86
CA ALA A 200 -1.05 -6.98 -4.22
C ALA A 200 -0.58 -5.62 -4.71
N SER A 201 -0.19 -5.54 -5.99
CA SER A 201 0.17 -4.27 -6.60
C SER A 201 -1.04 -3.32 -6.69
N ARG A 202 -0.78 -2.01 -6.78
CA ARG A 202 -1.85 -0.98 -6.91
C ARG A 202 -2.80 -1.24 -8.07
N VAL A 203 -2.31 -1.85 -9.16
CA VAL A 203 -3.13 -2.18 -10.34
C VAL A 203 -4.22 -3.19 -9.98
N CYS A 204 -3.93 -4.13 -9.07
CA CYS A 204 -4.87 -5.17 -8.65
C CYS A 204 -5.99 -4.66 -7.73
N LYS A 205 -5.85 -3.49 -7.12
CA LYS A 205 -6.83 -2.96 -6.15
C LYS A 205 -7.52 -1.66 -6.58
N LYS A 206 -7.65 -1.45 -7.91
CA LYS A 206 -8.31 -0.25 -8.46
C LYS A 206 -9.68 0.02 -7.83
N ALA A 207 -10.49 -1.00 -7.59
CA ALA A 207 -11.81 -0.84 -6.98
C ALA A 207 -11.72 -0.29 -5.54
N ALA A 208 -10.86 -0.87 -4.68
CA ALA A 208 -10.64 -0.36 -3.33
C ALA A 208 -10.07 1.06 -3.35
N HIS A 209 -9.10 1.33 -4.23
CA HIS A 209 -8.52 2.66 -4.38
C HIS A 209 -9.56 3.72 -4.78
N SER A 210 -10.37 3.45 -5.81
CA SER A 210 -11.42 4.37 -6.26
C SER A 210 -12.46 4.60 -5.16
N LEU A 211 -12.81 3.55 -4.41
CA LEU A 211 -13.72 3.63 -3.29
C LEU A 211 -13.15 4.49 -2.14
N ALA A 212 -11.85 4.35 -1.84
CA ALA A 212 -11.17 5.14 -0.82
C ALA A 212 -11.13 6.63 -1.19
N GLN A 213 -10.79 6.94 -2.43
CA GLN A 213 -10.79 8.32 -2.94
C GLN A 213 -12.21 8.93 -2.92
N LYS A 214 -13.20 8.20 -3.40
CA LYS A 214 -14.59 8.68 -3.41
C LYS A 214 -15.08 8.95 -2.00
N SER A 215 -14.87 8.04 -1.06
CA SER A 215 -15.30 8.19 0.34
C SER A 215 -14.56 9.29 1.10
N LEU A 216 -13.33 9.62 0.70
CA LEU A 216 -12.57 10.72 1.29
C LEU A 216 -13.12 12.10 0.87
N HIS A 217 -13.53 12.23 -0.40
CA HIS A 217 -13.92 13.52 -0.98
C HIS A 217 -15.41 13.79 -0.95
N ASP A 218 -16.26 12.78 -0.78
CA ASP A 218 -17.71 12.91 -0.87
C ASP A 218 -18.38 12.38 0.40
N LEU A 219 -18.77 13.30 1.30
CA LEU A 219 -19.47 12.96 2.52
C LEU A 219 -20.85 12.36 2.25
N SER A 220 -21.54 12.83 1.20
CA SER A 220 -22.87 12.32 0.86
C SER A 220 -22.80 10.85 0.44
N PHE A 221 -21.69 10.46 -0.19
CA PHE A 221 -21.41 9.09 -0.54
C PHE A 221 -21.34 8.16 0.68
N LEU A 222 -20.70 8.59 1.76
CA LEU A 222 -20.57 7.79 3.00
C LEU A 222 -21.91 7.45 3.65
N TYR A 223 -22.88 8.36 3.53
CA TYR A 223 -24.19 8.23 4.18
C TYR A 223 -25.32 7.81 3.23
N ASN A 224 -25.02 7.57 1.95
CA ASN A 224 -26.01 7.16 0.95
C ASN A 224 -25.71 5.77 0.39
N PRO A 225 -26.33 4.70 0.92
CA PRO A 225 -26.09 3.32 0.47
C PRO A 225 -26.36 3.12 -1.02
N MET A 226 -27.37 3.81 -1.60
CA MET A 226 -27.70 3.68 -3.01
C MET A 226 -26.58 4.22 -3.90
N MET A 227 -26.01 5.38 -3.56
CA MET A 227 -24.84 5.93 -4.26
C MET A 227 -23.64 5.01 -4.18
N GLN A 228 -23.41 4.39 -3.02
CA GLN A 228 -22.34 3.41 -2.83
C GLN A 228 -22.55 2.19 -3.75
N VAL A 229 -23.74 1.63 -3.77
CA VAL A 229 -24.08 0.48 -4.66
C VAL A 229 -23.84 0.83 -6.13
N MET A 230 -24.34 1.97 -6.59
CA MET A 230 -24.17 2.41 -7.98
C MET A 230 -22.70 2.60 -8.33
N PHE A 231 -21.95 3.25 -7.45
CA PHE A 231 -20.52 3.51 -7.66
C PHE A 231 -19.71 2.20 -7.67
N VAL A 232 -19.91 1.33 -6.69
CA VAL A 232 -19.18 0.05 -6.61
C VAL A 232 -19.47 -0.80 -7.85
N ARG A 233 -20.72 -0.87 -8.32
CA ARG A 233 -21.08 -1.59 -9.54
C ARG A 233 -20.39 -1.01 -10.78
N SER A 234 -20.21 0.31 -10.87
CA SER A 234 -19.51 0.94 -12.01
C SER A 234 -18.00 0.63 -12.06
N LEU A 235 -17.43 0.15 -10.95
CA LEU A 235 -16.02 -0.24 -10.86
C LEU A 235 -15.76 -1.68 -11.32
N MET A 236 -16.82 -2.47 -11.51
CA MET A 236 -16.68 -3.87 -11.90
C MET A 236 -16.64 -3.99 -13.43
N PRO A 237 -15.80 -4.89 -13.97
CA PRO A 237 -15.86 -5.21 -15.39
C PRO A 237 -17.24 -5.81 -15.74
N LEU A 238 -17.73 -5.45 -16.92
CA LEU A 238 -18.95 -6.02 -17.51
C LEU A 238 -18.71 -7.48 -17.87
#